data_8eb0aa7c90c33cb090e77fab8d5cdea8
#
_entry.id   8eb0aa7c90c33cb090e77fab8d5cdea8
#
_cell.length_a   1.000
_cell.length_b   1.000
_cell.length_c   1.000
_cell.angle_alpha   90.00
_cell.angle_beta   90.00
_cell.angle_gamma   90.00
#
_symmetry.space_group_name_H-M   'P 1'
#
loop_
_entity.id
_entity.type
_entity.pdbx_description
1 polymer ?
#
loop_
_entity_poly.entity_id
_entity_poly.type
_entity_poly.pdbx_seq_one_letter_code
_entity_poly.pdbx_strand_id
1 'polypeptide(L)'
;EDGMDITGRKLFVKALQEEGVTTLFGYPGGTVTDLFDELYKQDGIEVVLPRHEQGLIHEAEGYARSTGKVGVCLVTSGPGATNIMTGLADAHYDSIPLVCFTGQVPLSLIGNDAFQEVDIVGMTRSITKYGVTVRKREDLGRIIKMAFYIASTGKPGPVLIDIPKDIQMALGPAEYPSSVQIRGYKPNESVHVGQLKKAYKLLRGAKKPLILAGGGINIAHANDKLLQF
;
A
#
# COMPACT_ATOMS: atom_id res chain seq x y z
N GLU A 1 -7.40 -26.79 6.04
CA GLU A 1 -6.27 -26.56 5.10
C GLU A 1 -5.00 -26.06 5.81
N ASP A 2 -4.97 -26.14 7.15
CA ASP A 2 -3.79 -25.76 7.94
C ASP A 2 -2.67 -26.78 7.72
N GLY A 3 -1.56 -26.31 7.15
CA GLY A 3 -0.33 -27.09 6.98
C GLY A 3 0.04 -27.48 5.55
N MET A 4 -0.69 -27.03 4.53
CA MET A 4 -0.35 -27.31 3.12
C MET A 4 0.32 -26.08 2.48
N ASP A 5 1.48 -26.29 1.86
CA ASP A 5 2.15 -25.24 1.09
C ASP A 5 1.27 -24.79 -0.11
N ILE A 6 1.21 -23.51 -0.33
CA ILE A 6 0.53 -22.89 -1.48
C ILE A 6 1.49 -22.02 -2.28
N THR A 7 1.15 -21.78 -3.54
CA THR A 7 1.95 -20.86 -4.38
C THR A 7 1.88 -19.42 -3.87
N GLY A 8 2.88 -18.60 -4.22
CA GLY A 8 2.90 -17.18 -3.88
C GLY A 8 1.69 -16.43 -4.42
N ARG A 9 1.23 -16.75 -5.64
CA ARG A 9 0.03 -16.16 -6.23
C ARG A 9 -1.25 -16.44 -5.42
N LYS A 10 -1.40 -17.67 -4.88
CA LYS A 10 -2.52 -18.00 -3.99
C LYS A 10 -2.44 -17.26 -2.67
N LEU A 11 -1.23 -17.18 -2.07
CA LEU A 11 -1.05 -16.40 -0.85
C LEU A 11 -1.31 -14.90 -1.07
N PHE A 12 -0.93 -14.36 -2.24
CA PHE A 12 -1.21 -12.97 -2.59
C PHE A 12 -2.72 -12.68 -2.55
N VAL A 13 -3.54 -13.49 -3.22
CA VAL A 13 -5.00 -13.31 -3.22
C VAL A 13 -5.57 -13.49 -1.81
N LYS A 14 -5.15 -14.54 -1.09
CA LYS A 14 -5.56 -14.76 0.30
C LYS A 14 -5.22 -13.55 1.19
N ALA A 15 -4.02 -13.01 1.06
CA ALA A 15 -3.58 -11.84 1.83
C ALA A 15 -4.46 -10.61 1.55
N LEU A 16 -4.81 -10.35 0.29
CA LEU A 16 -5.72 -9.25 -0.06
C LEU A 16 -7.12 -9.44 0.55
N GLN A 17 -7.64 -10.67 0.55
CA GLN A 17 -8.92 -11.00 1.18
C GLN A 17 -8.88 -10.80 2.70
N GLU A 18 -7.82 -11.24 3.36
CA GLU A 18 -7.60 -11.04 4.80
C GLU A 18 -7.43 -9.55 5.19
N GLU A 19 -6.94 -8.71 4.27
CA GLU A 19 -6.89 -7.24 4.45
C GLU A 19 -8.22 -6.55 4.10
N GLY A 20 -9.25 -7.31 3.71
CA GLY A 20 -10.58 -6.79 3.37
C GLY A 20 -10.60 -5.99 2.07
N VAL A 21 -9.66 -6.26 1.15
CA VAL A 21 -9.63 -5.65 -0.18
C VAL A 21 -10.81 -6.18 -1.00
N THR A 22 -11.64 -5.28 -1.48
CA THR A 22 -12.78 -5.60 -2.35
C THR A 22 -12.61 -5.08 -3.77
N THR A 23 -11.68 -4.16 -3.98
CA THR A 23 -11.40 -3.55 -5.28
C THR A 23 -9.89 -3.43 -5.47
N LEU A 24 -9.41 -3.89 -6.61
CA LEU A 24 -8.01 -3.80 -7.02
C LEU A 24 -7.95 -3.12 -8.38
N PHE A 25 -7.10 -2.11 -8.52
CA PHE A 25 -6.85 -1.42 -9.78
C PHE A 25 -5.63 -2.07 -10.44
N GLY A 26 -5.84 -2.74 -11.56
CA GLY A 26 -4.81 -3.60 -12.14
C GLY A 26 -4.69 -3.45 -13.64
N TYR A 27 -3.44 -3.53 -14.14
CA TYR A 27 -3.15 -3.63 -15.56
C TYR A 27 -2.26 -4.85 -15.82
N PRO A 28 -2.73 -5.87 -16.58
CA PRO A 28 -2.00 -7.11 -16.78
C PRO A 28 -0.76 -6.89 -17.67
N GLY A 29 0.21 -7.76 -17.49
CA GLY A 29 1.44 -7.82 -18.28
C GLY A 29 2.25 -9.06 -17.92
N GLY A 30 3.34 -9.31 -18.64
CA GLY A 30 4.05 -10.59 -18.62
C GLY A 30 4.52 -11.09 -17.25
N THR A 31 4.89 -10.19 -16.34
CA THR A 31 5.39 -10.58 -15.01
C THR A 31 4.30 -10.73 -13.94
N VAL A 32 3.02 -10.42 -14.26
CA VAL A 32 1.89 -10.49 -13.30
C VAL A 32 0.74 -11.36 -13.82
N THR A 33 0.89 -12.03 -14.95
CA THR A 33 -0.13 -12.90 -15.55
C THR A 33 -0.63 -13.94 -14.53
N ASP A 34 0.28 -14.54 -13.76
CA ASP A 34 -0.05 -15.57 -12.79
C ASP A 34 -0.87 -15.02 -11.60
N LEU A 35 -0.63 -13.75 -11.20
CA LEU A 35 -1.42 -13.08 -10.17
C LEU A 35 -2.83 -12.77 -10.68
N PHE A 36 -2.97 -12.28 -11.92
CA PHE A 36 -4.27 -12.03 -12.53
C PHE A 36 -5.06 -13.31 -12.75
N ASP A 37 -4.40 -14.42 -13.17
CA ASP A 37 -5.03 -15.73 -13.28
C ASP A 37 -5.63 -16.21 -11.94
N GLU A 38 -4.92 -15.96 -10.85
CA GLU A 38 -5.42 -16.31 -9.51
C GLU A 38 -6.54 -15.36 -9.03
N LEU A 39 -6.45 -14.06 -9.33
CA LEU A 39 -7.53 -13.10 -9.07
C LEU A 39 -8.83 -13.46 -9.82
N TYR A 40 -8.72 -13.98 -11.02
CA TYR A 40 -9.88 -14.40 -11.82
C TYR A 40 -10.63 -15.60 -11.23
N LYS A 41 -9.99 -16.40 -10.35
CA LYS A 41 -10.58 -17.62 -9.78
C LYS A 41 -11.42 -17.36 -8.51
N GLN A 42 -11.61 -16.12 -8.12
CA GLN A 42 -12.34 -15.74 -6.91
C GLN A 42 -13.32 -14.58 -7.19
N ASP A 43 -14.36 -14.45 -6.39
CA ASP A 43 -15.45 -13.48 -6.59
C ASP A 43 -15.42 -12.29 -5.60
N GLY A 44 -14.51 -12.33 -4.61
CA GLY A 44 -14.50 -11.35 -3.51
C GLY A 44 -13.76 -10.04 -3.82
N ILE A 45 -12.95 -10.00 -4.88
CA ILE A 45 -12.15 -8.83 -5.28
C ILE A 45 -12.49 -8.47 -6.73
N GLU A 46 -13.07 -7.31 -6.92
CA GLU A 46 -13.29 -6.73 -8.24
C GLU A 46 -11.99 -6.15 -8.78
N VAL A 47 -11.64 -6.51 -10.01
CA VAL A 47 -10.48 -5.95 -10.71
C VAL A 47 -10.95 -4.87 -11.69
N VAL A 48 -10.57 -3.63 -11.42
CA VAL A 48 -10.81 -2.50 -12.32
C VAL A 48 -9.61 -2.36 -13.28
N LEU A 49 -9.89 -2.37 -14.57
CA LEU A 49 -8.89 -2.30 -15.64
C LEU A 49 -8.95 -0.94 -16.35
N PRO A 50 -8.15 0.04 -15.96
CA PRO A 50 -7.99 1.29 -16.69
C PRO A 50 -7.19 1.13 -17.98
N ARG A 51 -7.08 2.17 -18.77
CA ARG A 51 -6.36 2.13 -20.05
C ARG A 51 -4.88 2.47 -19.95
N HIS A 52 -4.43 2.95 -18.80
CA HIS A 52 -3.04 3.35 -18.55
C HIS A 52 -2.74 3.28 -17.05
N GLU A 53 -1.53 2.87 -16.68
CA GLU A 53 -1.15 2.65 -15.28
C GLU A 53 -1.12 3.97 -14.47
N GLN A 54 -0.84 5.10 -15.08
CA GLN A 54 -0.96 6.39 -14.41
C GLN A 54 -2.42 6.69 -14.03
N GLY A 55 -3.37 6.46 -14.93
CA GLY A 55 -4.81 6.56 -14.62
C GLY A 55 -5.20 5.59 -13.50
N LEU A 56 -4.69 4.36 -13.59
CA LEU A 56 -4.92 3.29 -12.61
C LEU A 56 -4.57 3.73 -11.17
N ILE A 57 -3.40 4.30 -10.96
CA ILE A 57 -2.99 4.70 -9.62
C ILE A 57 -3.79 5.91 -9.13
N HIS A 58 -4.15 6.85 -10.01
CA HIS A 58 -5.03 7.96 -9.64
C HIS A 58 -6.46 7.50 -9.30
N GLU A 59 -6.97 6.44 -9.96
CA GLU A 59 -8.23 5.80 -9.55
C GLU A 59 -8.12 5.17 -8.16
N ALA A 60 -7.02 4.49 -7.85
CA ALA A 60 -6.77 3.96 -6.51
C ALA A 60 -6.68 5.07 -5.44
N GLU A 61 -6.07 6.21 -5.76
CA GLU A 61 -6.07 7.39 -4.89
C GLU A 61 -7.49 7.93 -4.65
N GLY A 62 -8.28 8.08 -5.72
CA GLY A 62 -9.68 8.48 -5.63
C GLY A 62 -10.50 7.55 -4.76
N TYR A 63 -10.28 6.24 -4.90
CA TYR A 63 -10.89 5.21 -4.06
C TYR A 63 -10.50 5.38 -2.58
N ALA A 64 -9.21 5.54 -2.30
CA ALA A 64 -8.74 5.72 -0.93
C ALA A 64 -9.29 7.01 -0.29
N ARG A 65 -9.34 8.12 -1.03
CA ARG A 65 -9.91 9.40 -0.56
C ARG A 65 -11.40 9.31 -0.27
N SER A 66 -12.16 8.62 -1.12
CA SER A 66 -13.63 8.55 -1.01
C SER A 66 -14.11 7.53 0.00
N THR A 67 -13.39 6.44 0.19
CA THR A 67 -13.79 5.33 1.06
C THR A 67 -13.09 5.30 2.42
N GLY A 68 -11.95 5.98 2.55
CA GLY A 68 -11.07 5.87 3.73
C GLY A 68 -10.31 4.54 3.81
N LYS A 69 -10.39 3.69 2.79
CA LYS A 69 -9.68 2.41 2.71
C LYS A 69 -8.34 2.55 2.00
N VAL A 70 -7.47 1.56 2.14
CA VAL A 70 -6.23 1.50 1.38
C VAL A 70 -6.55 1.21 -0.09
N GLY A 71 -6.03 2.03 -1.01
CA GLY A 71 -6.09 1.76 -2.44
C GLY A 71 -5.03 0.71 -2.84
N VAL A 72 -5.41 -0.24 -3.67
CA VAL A 72 -4.53 -1.34 -4.08
C VAL A 72 -4.32 -1.35 -5.58
N CYS A 73 -3.05 -1.36 -6.00
CA CYS A 73 -2.63 -1.39 -7.40
C CYS A 73 -1.85 -2.66 -7.71
N LEU A 74 -2.01 -3.17 -8.94
CA LEU A 74 -1.20 -4.26 -9.48
C LEU A 74 -0.81 -3.97 -10.92
N VAL A 75 0.49 -3.85 -11.19
CA VAL A 75 1.05 -3.55 -12.51
C VAL A 75 2.23 -4.47 -12.83
N THR A 76 2.53 -4.60 -14.12
CA THR A 76 3.69 -5.38 -14.58
C THR A 76 5.00 -4.63 -14.33
N SER A 77 6.12 -5.32 -14.56
CA SER A 77 7.48 -4.75 -14.48
C SER A 77 7.75 -3.70 -15.55
N GLY A 78 8.89 -3.03 -15.46
CA GLY A 78 9.36 -2.09 -16.47
C GLY A 78 8.41 -0.93 -16.67
N PRO A 79 7.86 -0.75 -17.89
CA PRO A 79 7.01 0.41 -18.19
C PRO A 79 5.72 0.44 -17.36
N GLY A 80 5.15 -0.69 -16.98
CA GLY A 80 3.99 -0.74 -16.09
C GLY A 80 4.32 -0.15 -14.72
N ALA A 81 5.43 -0.57 -14.13
CA ALA A 81 5.91 -0.08 -12.85
C ALA A 81 6.31 1.42 -12.90
N THR A 82 7.02 1.85 -13.94
CA THR A 82 7.44 3.26 -14.04
C THR A 82 6.27 4.21 -14.26
N ASN A 83 5.20 3.77 -14.92
CA ASN A 83 4.02 4.58 -15.17
C ASN A 83 3.22 4.93 -13.90
N ILE A 84 3.40 4.24 -12.78
CA ILE A 84 2.71 4.58 -11.52
C ILE A 84 3.49 5.61 -10.67
N MET A 85 4.67 6.04 -11.08
CA MET A 85 5.52 6.92 -10.27
C MET A 85 4.86 8.28 -9.97
N THR A 86 4.16 8.87 -10.93
CA THR A 86 3.46 10.15 -10.73
C THR A 86 2.41 10.03 -9.62
N GLY A 87 1.58 8.99 -9.64
CA GLY A 87 0.59 8.77 -8.60
C GLY A 87 1.20 8.39 -7.24
N LEU A 88 2.32 7.65 -7.23
CA LEU A 88 3.06 7.42 -5.98
C LEU A 88 3.54 8.74 -5.36
N ALA A 89 4.06 9.66 -6.17
CA ALA A 89 4.49 10.96 -5.68
C ALA A 89 3.31 11.79 -5.14
N ASP A 90 2.19 11.82 -5.85
CA ASP A 90 0.96 12.50 -5.44
C ASP A 90 0.44 11.93 -4.10
N ALA A 91 0.28 10.62 -4.01
CA ALA A 91 -0.14 9.94 -2.79
C ALA A 91 0.81 10.19 -1.60
N HIS A 92 2.11 10.26 -1.86
CA HIS A 92 3.12 10.54 -0.82
C HIS A 92 2.94 11.94 -0.24
N TYR A 93 2.78 12.96 -1.08
CA TYR A 93 2.60 14.33 -0.62
C TYR A 93 1.24 14.55 0.04
N ASP A 94 0.19 13.94 -0.49
CA ASP A 94 -1.17 14.11 0.00
C ASP A 94 -1.57 13.14 1.13
N SER A 95 -0.64 12.27 1.55
CA SER A 95 -0.86 11.29 2.64
C SER A 95 -1.97 10.29 2.32
N ILE A 96 -2.00 9.78 1.10
CA ILE A 96 -3.00 8.81 0.65
C ILE A 96 -2.46 7.38 0.84
N PRO A 97 -3.16 6.52 1.58
CA PRO A 97 -2.72 5.15 1.81
C PRO A 97 -2.90 4.31 0.54
N LEU A 98 -1.79 3.90 -0.05
CA LEU A 98 -1.77 2.99 -1.19
C LEU A 98 -0.84 1.80 -0.92
N VAL A 99 -1.21 0.62 -1.40
CA VAL A 99 -0.32 -0.53 -1.52
C VAL A 99 -0.24 -0.88 -3.00
N CYS A 100 0.93 -0.63 -3.60
CA CYS A 100 1.19 -0.88 -5.01
C CYS A 100 2.05 -2.12 -5.16
N PHE A 101 1.55 -3.11 -5.89
CA PHE A 101 2.28 -4.30 -6.26
C PHE A 101 2.79 -4.18 -7.67
N THR A 102 4.07 -4.45 -7.86
CA THR A 102 4.70 -4.54 -9.17
C THR A 102 5.15 -5.98 -9.41
N GLY A 103 4.98 -6.47 -10.63
CA GLY A 103 5.67 -7.67 -11.05
C GLY A 103 7.15 -7.38 -11.28
N GLN A 104 7.98 -8.42 -11.21
CA GLN A 104 9.40 -8.35 -11.48
C GLN A 104 9.86 -9.60 -12.22
N VAL A 105 10.95 -9.49 -12.95
CA VAL A 105 11.64 -10.64 -13.52
C VAL A 105 12.07 -11.61 -12.42
N PRO A 106 12.30 -12.91 -12.72
CA PRO A 106 12.81 -13.85 -11.72
C PRO A 106 14.07 -13.34 -11.02
N LEU A 107 14.23 -13.67 -9.76
CA LEU A 107 15.35 -13.21 -8.91
C LEU A 107 16.73 -13.43 -9.55
N SER A 108 16.90 -14.53 -10.30
CA SER A 108 18.14 -14.86 -11.00
C SER A 108 18.47 -13.91 -12.15
N LEU A 109 17.49 -13.17 -12.67
CA LEU A 109 17.66 -12.23 -13.79
C LEU A 109 17.82 -10.79 -13.33
N ILE A 110 17.51 -10.48 -12.08
CA ILE A 110 17.64 -9.11 -11.54
C ILE A 110 19.10 -8.64 -11.63
N GLY A 111 19.32 -7.47 -12.23
CA GLY A 111 20.65 -6.88 -12.43
C GLY A 111 21.34 -7.35 -13.71
N ASN A 112 20.65 -8.06 -14.61
CA ASN A 112 21.19 -8.54 -15.89
C ASN A 112 20.57 -7.85 -17.10
N ASP A 113 19.97 -6.68 -16.92
CA ASP A 113 19.27 -5.91 -17.97
C ASP A 113 18.25 -6.76 -18.75
N ALA A 114 17.49 -7.57 -18.02
CA ALA A 114 16.45 -8.41 -18.61
C ALA A 114 15.32 -7.57 -19.24
N PHE A 115 14.56 -8.18 -20.16
CA PHE A 115 13.44 -7.50 -20.81
C PHE A 115 12.44 -6.94 -19.79
N GLN A 116 12.14 -5.64 -19.87
CA GLN A 116 11.27 -4.92 -18.96
C GLN A 116 11.71 -4.98 -17.48
N GLU A 117 13.00 -5.10 -17.20
CA GLU A 117 13.56 -4.98 -15.87
C GLU A 117 13.83 -3.50 -15.53
N VAL A 118 13.40 -3.06 -14.34
CA VAL A 118 13.81 -1.80 -13.73
C VAL A 118 13.97 -1.96 -12.22
N ASP A 119 14.87 -1.20 -11.61
CA ASP A 119 14.95 -1.08 -10.14
C ASP A 119 13.85 -0.13 -9.63
N ILE A 120 12.62 -0.62 -9.65
CA ILE A 120 11.46 0.20 -9.25
C ILE A 120 11.53 0.61 -7.78
N VAL A 121 12.06 -0.22 -6.91
CA VAL A 121 12.22 0.09 -5.48
C VAL A 121 13.21 1.24 -5.29
N GLY A 122 14.34 1.22 -6.00
CA GLY A 122 15.31 2.32 -6.01
C GLY A 122 14.72 3.61 -6.57
N MET A 123 14.02 3.51 -7.72
CA MET A 123 13.40 4.67 -8.38
C MET A 123 12.31 5.35 -7.53
N THR A 124 11.59 4.61 -6.72
CA THR A 124 10.45 5.11 -5.93
C THR A 124 10.79 5.40 -4.47
N ARG A 125 12.03 5.22 -4.05
CA ARG A 125 12.47 5.34 -2.65
C ARG A 125 12.10 6.66 -2.00
N SER A 126 12.18 7.77 -2.72
CA SER A 126 11.89 9.12 -2.20
C SER A 126 10.40 9.47 -2.16
N ILE A 127 9.56 8.68 -2.81
CA ILE A 127 8.12 8.92 -2.97
C ILE A 127 7.25 7.80 -2.40
N THR A 128 7.83 6.91 -1.59
CA THR A 128 7.13 5.85 -0.87
C THR A 128 7.53 5.84 0.60
N LYS A 129 6.64 5.40 1.47
CA LYS A 129 6.96 5.18 2.89
C LYS A 129 7.84 3.95 3.08
N TYR A 130 7.64 2.94 2.24
CA TYR A 130 8.37 1.68 2.25
C TYR A 130 8.33 1.07 0.85
N GLY A 131 9.42 0.49 0.44
CA GLY A 131 9.51 -0.27 -0.81
C GLY A 131 10.43 -1.46 -0.64
N VAL A 132 10.05 -2.61 -1.17
CA VAL A 132 10.85 -3.84 -1.08
C VAL A 132 10.58 -4.77 -2.25
N THR A 133 11.65 -5.42 -2.74
CA THR A 133 11.55 -6.60 -3.61
C THR A 133 11.53 -7.85 -2.75
N VAL A 134 10.50 -8.68 -2.90
CA VAL A 134 10.35 -9.94 -2.15
C VAL A 134 11.41 -10.92 -2.65
N ARG A 135 12.29 -11.38 -1.75
CA ARG A 135 13.40 -12.27 -2.09
C ARG A 135 13.20 -13.72 -1.63
N LYS A 136 12.25 -13.96 -0.74
CA LYS A 136 11.92 -15.29 -0.22
C LYS A 136 10.42 -15.47 -0.18
N ARG A 137 9.96 -16.64 -0.62
CA ARG A 137 8.52 -16.97 -0.63
C ARG A 137 7.90 -16.91 0.77
N GLU A 138 8.66 -17.36 1.77
CA GLU A 138 8.22 -17.43 3.16
C GLU A 138 7.94 -16.03 3.76
N ASP A 139 8.62 -15.01 3.25
CA ASP A 139 8.44 -13.63 3.72
C ASP A 139 7.22 -12.91 3.11
N LEU A 140 6.63 -13.45 2.03
CA LEU A 140 5.61 -12.77 1.25
C LEU A 140 4.41 -12.33 2.09
N GLY A 141 3.84 -13.23 2.90
CA GLY A 141 2.68 -12.91 3.75
C GLY A 141 2.99 -11.80 4.76
N ARG A 142 4.14 -11.91 5.43
CA ARG A 142 4.60 -10.90 6.39
C ARG A 142 4.84 -9.54 5.73
N ILE A 143 5.44 -9.52 4.53
CA ILE A 143 5.72 -8.30 3.79
C ILE A 143 4.41 -7.62 3.36
N ILE A 144 3.43 -8.38 2.88
CA ILE A 144 2.11 -7.80 2.53
C ILE A 144 1.44 -7.21 3.77
N LYS A 145 1.43 -7.92 4.90
CA LYS A 145 0.87 -7.40 6.16
C LYS A 145 1.56 -6.11 6.60
N MET A 146 2.88 -6.06 6.51
CA MET A 146 3.66 -4.85 6.80
C MET A 146 3.26 -3.70 5.87
N ALA A 147 3.05 -3.98 4.57
CA ALA A 147 2.69 -2.97 3.59
C ALA A 147 1.38 -2.26 3.95
N PHE A 148 0.33 -3.01 4.25
CA PHE A 148 -0.96 -2.45 4.67
C PHE A 148 -0.84 -1.67 6.00
N TYR A 149 -0.11 -2.21 6.97
CA TYR A 149 0.12 -1.53 8.24
C TYR A 149 0.88 -0.22 8.06
N ILE A 150 1.97 -0.20 7.29
CA ILE A 150 2.77 1.01 7.06
C ILE A 150 1.97 2.04 6.24
N ALA A 151 1.24 1.61 5.21
CA ALA A 151 0.46 2.51 4.36
C ALA A 151 -0.62 3.27 5.15
N SER A 152 -1.29 2.61 6.09
CA SER A 152 -2.46 3.14 6.80
C SER A 152 -2.18 3.79 8.15
N THR A 153 -0.99 3.63 8.72
CA THR A 153 -0.67 4.14 10.08
C THR A 153 0.29 5.33 10.06
N GLY A 154 0.33 6.08 11.15
CA GLY A 154 1.10 7.33 11.25
C GLY A 154 0.62 8.37 10.24
N LYS A 155 1.53 9.01 9.51
CA LYS A 155 1.18 9.75 8.30
C LYS A 155 0.91 8.73 7.20
N PRO A 156 -0.31 8.54 6.70
CA PRO A 156 -0.58 7.59 5.63
C PRO A 156 0.24 7.88 4.37
N GLY A 157 0.40 6.90 3.53
CA GLY A 157 1.13 7.09 2.27
C GLY A 157 1.35 5.79 1.51
N PRO A 158 1.96 5.88 0.32
CA PRO A 158 2.14 4.74 -0.56
C PRO A 158 3.26 3.81 -0.10
N VAL A 159 3.04 2.53 -0.31
CA VAL A 159 4.01 1.44 -0.14
C VAL A 159 4.09 0.65 -1.43
N LEU A 160 5.30 0.25 -1.83
CA LEU A 160 5.54 -0.53 -3.05
C LEU A 160 6.14 -1.89 -2.71
N ILE A 161 5.50 -2.95 -3.18
CA ILE A 161 5.95 -4.33 -3.05
C ILE A 161 6.21 -4.90 -4.44
N ASP A 162 7.47 -5.18 -4.71
CA ASP A 162 7.93 -5.73 -5.99
C ASP A 162 8.03 -7.26 -5.85
N ILE A 163 7.26 -8.02 -6.66
CA ILE A 163 7.10 -9.47 -6.52
C ILE A 163 7.68 -10.18 -7.75
N PRO A 164 8.88 -10.76 -7.63
CA PRO A 164 9.48 -11.54 -8.71
C PRO A 164 8.62 -12.74 -9.13
N LYS A 165 8.66 -13.07 -10.41
CA LYS A 165 7.83 -14.12 -11.02
C LYS A 165 8.05 -15.51 -10.41
N ASP A 166 9.28 -15.84 -10.05
CA ASP A 166 9.61 -17.09 -9.36
C ASP A 166 9.02 -17.15 -7.94
N ILE A 167 8.96 -16.04 -7.22
CA ILE A 167 8.28 -15.94 -5.92
C ILE A 167 6.76 -16.16 -6.07
N GLN A 168 6.14 -15.65 -7.13
CA GLN A 168 4.71 -15.86 -7.38
C GLN A 168 4.38 -17.35 -7.58
N MET A 169 5.29 -18.11 -8.15
CA MET A 169 5.10 -19.53 -8.48
C MET A 169 5.60 -20.49 -7.39
N ALA A 170 6.52 -20.05 -6.54
CA ALA A 170 7.10 -20.89 -5.50
C ALA A 170 6.06 -21.34 -4.47
N LEU A 171 6.19 -22.59 -4.03
CA LEU A 171 5.42 -23.15 -2.90
C LEU A 171 6.01 -22.65 -1.58
N GLY A 172 5.16 -22.48 -0.59
CA GLY A 172 5.54 -22.09 0.75
C GLY A 172 4.33 -21.97 1.67
N PRO A 173 4.53 -21.55 2.92
CA PRO A 173 3.47 -21.53 3.93
C PRO A 173 2.22 -20.80 3.48
N ALA A 174 1.05 -21.38 3.77
CA ALA A 174 -0.28 -20.79 3.51
C ALA A 174 -0.70 -19.76 4.55
N GLU A 175 0.06 -19.63 5.63
CA GLU A 175 -0.28 -18.75 6.75
C GLU A 175 -0.15 -17.27 6.36
N TYR A 176 -1.15 -16.47 6.79
CA TYR A 176 -1.10 -15.03 6.72
C TYR A 176 -1.16 -14.44 8.14
N PRO A 177 -0.19 -13.60 8.54
CA PRO A 177 -0.13 -13.12 9.91
C PRO A 177 -1.28 -12.14 10.22
N SER A 178 -1.89 -12.29 11.40
CA SER A 178 -2.93 -11.36 11.87
C SER A 178 -2.36 -9.99 12.26
N SER A 179 -1.09 -9.92 12.65
CA SER A 179 -0.41 -8.68 13.04
C SER A 179 1.07 -8.73 12.69
N VAL A 180 1.71 -7.57 12.65
CA VAL A 180 3.15 -7.43 12.48
C VAL A 180 3.75 -6.48 13.51
N GLN A 181 4.98 -6.78 13.91
CA GLN A 181 5.81 -5.86 14.68
C GLN A 181 6.99 -5.43 13.84
N ILE A 182 7.18 -4.12 13.70
CA ILE A 182 8.24 -3.56 12.88
C ILE A 182 9.20 -2.79 13.78
N ARG A 183 10.45 -3.29 13.85
CA ARG A 183 11.51 -2.61 14.62
C ARG A 183 11.76 -1.22 14.05
N GLY A 184 11.64 -0.20 14.90
CA GLY A 184 11.89 1.19 14.51
C GLY A 184 10.69 1.92 13.87
N TYR A 185 9.57 1.23 13.61
CA TYR A 185 8.33 1.87 13.16
C TYR A 185 7.28 1.81 14.26
N LYS A 186 7.12 2.92 14.98
CA LYS A 186 6.15 3.06 16.07
C LYS A 186 5.42 4.39 15.87
N PRO A 187 4.27 4.42 15.20
CA PRO A 187 3.44 5.61 15.07
C PRO A 187 3.12 6.19 16.45
N ASN A 188 3.30 7.50 16.61
CA ASN A 188 2.99 8.15 17.88
C ASN A 188 1.51 8.53 17.92
N GLU A 189 0.73 7.84 18.73
CA GLU A 189 -0.70 8.10 18.95
C GLU A 189 -0.98 8.78 20.29
N SER A 190 0.08 9.08 21.06
CA SER A 190 -0.06 9.65 22.40
C SER A 190 -0.15 11.17 22.37
N VAL A 191 -0.99 11.70 23.25
CA VAL A 191 -1.18 13.15 23.44
C VAL A 191 -0.40 13.62 24.68
N HIS A 192 0.37 14.69 24.54
CA HIS A 192 1.07 15.30 25.67
C HIS A 192 0.11 16.23 26.44
N VAL A 193 -0.45 15.74 27.54
CA VAL A 193 -1.46 16.46 28.34
C VAL A 193 -1.01 17.87 28.77
N GLY A 194 0.27 18.05 29.11
CA GLY A 194 0.82 19.38 29.48
C GLY A 194 0.75 20.39 28.34
N GLN A 195 1.00 19.96 27.09
CA GLN A 195 0.88 20.83 25.91
C GLN A 195 -0.58 21.14 25.59
N LEU A 196 -1.50 20.17 25.73
CA LEU A 196 -2.93 20.42 25.60
C LEU A 196 -3.43 21.49 26.58
N LYS A 197 -3.03 21.41 27.85
CA LYS A 197 -3.40 22.42 28.88
C LYS A 197 -2.88 23.81 28.50
N LYS A 198 -1.67 23.92 27.94
CA LYS A 198 -1.12 25.20 27.48
C LYS A 198 -1.93 25.74 26.27
N ALA A 199 -2.20 24.91 25.26
CA ALA A 199 -3.02 25.28 24.10
C ALA A 199 -4.41 25.76 24.53
N TYR A 200 -5.06 25.01 25.42
CA TYR A 200 -6.37 25.39 25.98
C TYR A 200 -6.39 26.76 26.68
N LYS A 201 -5.35 27.06 27.49
CA LYS A 201 -5.24 28.38 28.13
C LYS A 201 -5.10 29.50 27.11
N LEU A 202 -4.33 29.30 26.04
CA LEU A 202 -4.15 30.29 24.98
C LEU A 202 -5.48 30.53 24.24
N LEU A 203 -6.19 29.46 23.89
CA LEU A 203 -7.48 29.54 23.20
C LEU A 203 -8.53 30.26 24.06
N ARG A 204 -8.63 29.94 25.36
CA ARG A 204 -9.56 30.61 26.25
C ARG A 204 -9.27 32.11 26.43
N GLY A 205 -8.03 32.53 26.33
CA GLY A 205 -7.63 33.94 26.38
C GLY A 205 -7.74 34.71 25.08
N ALA A 206 -7.93 34.00 23.96
CA ALA A 206 -7.94 34.61 22.64
C ALA A 206 -9.24 35.38 22.38
N LYS A 207 -9.13 36.61 21.87
CA LYS A 207 -10.30 37.42 21.47
C LYS A 207 -10.79 37.13 20.07
N LYS A 208 -9.90 36.72 19.18
CA LYS A 208 -10.20 36.40 17.78
C LYS A 208 -9.34 35.18 17.35
N PRO A 209 -9.67 33.98 17.82
CA PRO A 209 -8.92 32.77 17.42
C PRO A 209 -9.16 32.47 15.95
N LEU A 210 -8.10 32.02 15.28
CA LEU A 210 -8.16 31.48 13.92
C LEU A 210 -7.77 30.00 14.00
N ILE A 211 -8.58 29.13 13.39
CA ILE A 211 -8.30 27.69 13.28
C ILE A 211 -7.90 27.40 11.84
N LEU A 212 -6.70 26.86 11.65
CA LEU A 212 -6.24 26.32 10.39
C LEU A 212 -6.34 24.80 10.44
N ALA A 213 -7.39 24.23 9.82
CA ALA A 213 -7.64 22.81 9.78
C ALA A 213 -7.11 22.22 8.47
N GLY A 214 -6.15 21.30 8.56
CA GLY A 214 -5.59 20.58 7.42
C GLY A 214 -6.18 19.18 7.24
N GLY A 215 -5.68 18.43 6.24
CA GLY A 215 -6.13 17.07 5.90
C GLY A 215 -6.05 16.05 7.03
N GLY A 216 -5.23 16.29 8.04
CA GLY A 216 -5.15 15.44 9.24
C GLY A 216 -6.47 15.29 10.00
N ILE A 217 -7.38 16.27 9.89
CA ILE A 217 -8.73 16.17 10.47
C ILE A 217 -9.52 15.03 9.80
N ASN A 218 -9.47 14.94 8.47
CA ASN A 218 -10.14 13.88 7.71
C ASN A 218 -9.52 12.51 8.01
N ILE A 219 -8.18 12.43 8.03
CA ILE A 219 -7.44 11.19 8.33
C ILE A 219 -7.78 10.68 9.74
N ALA A 220 -7.96 11.59 10.70
CA ALA A 220 -8.31 11.23 12.08
C ALA A 220 -9.82 11.04 12.30
N HIS A 221 -10.66 11.15 11.26
CA HIS A 221 -12.13 11.15 11.37
C HIS A 221 -12.65 12.11 12.43
N ALA A 222 -12.04 13.30 12.52
CA ALA A 222 -12.31 14.28 13.58
C ALA A 222 -13.17 15.47 13.14
N ASN A 223 -13.83 15.39 11.98
CA ASN A 223 -14.64 16.49 11.42
C ASN A 223 -15.74 16.93 12.38
N ASP A 224 -16.51 15.99 12.95
CA ASP A 224 -17.59 16.33 13.88
C ASP A 224 -17.05 16.99 15.17
N LYS A 225 -15.89 16.55 15.65
CA LYS A 225 -15.22 17.16 16.81
C LYS A 225 -14.75 18.58 16.51
N LEU A 226 -14.26 18.84 15.29
CA LEU A 226 -13.87 20.18 14.86
C LEU A 226 -15.09 21.11 14.79
N LEU A 227 -16.23 20.61 14.29
CA LEU A 227 -17.48 21.41 14.23
C LEU A 227 -18.07 21.72 15.61
N GLN A 228 -17.87 20.84 16.59
CA GLN A 228 -18.29 21.05 17.97
C GLN A 228 -17.37 22.01 18.74
N PHE A 229 -16.12 22.12 18.36
CA PHE A 229 -15.11 22.96 18.99
C PHE A 229 -15.23 24.41 18.56
#